data_d8a72161c29c91138eeddf03a8e004d5
#
_entry.id   d8a72161c29c91138eeddf03a8e004d5
#
_cell.length_a   1.000
_cell.length_b   1.000
_cell.length_c   1.000
_cell.angle_alpha   90.00
_cell.angle_beta   90.00
_cell.angle_gamma   90.00
#
_symmetry.space_group_name_H-M   'P 1'
#
loop_
_entity.id
_entity.type
_entity.pdbx_description
1 polymer ?
#
loop_
_entity_poly.entity_id
_entity_poly.type
_entity_poly.pdbx_seq_one_letter_code
_entity_poly.pdbx_strand_id
1 'polypeptide(L)'
;MLRITENELSADLFYELYISVGWEPPLKEQIAVALNNTIAAFTVYDDNNNPVAMARLIGDGGMSYYIKDFAVIPTEQKKGIGTMLMKHIENYIIKNLKPNWAVSLELISSKGKEPFYEKMGFEARPCEWDGAGMFKMVRYTN
;
A
#
# COMPACT_ATOMS: atom_id res chain seq x y z
N MET A 1 -18.69 11.96 -0.82
CA MET A 1 -18.11 10.97 -1.76
C MET A 1 -16.60 10.89 -1.56
N LEU A 2 -16.07 9.69 -1.45
CA LEU A 2 -14.63 9.49 -1.27
C LEU A 2 -13.89 9.83 -2.57
N ARG A 3 -12.72 10.44 -2.43
CA ARG A 3 -11.86 10.83 -3.55
C ARG A 3 -10.48 10.22 -3.39
N ILE A 4 -9.93 9.64 -4.44
CA ILE A 4 -8.56 9.10 -4.44
C ILE A 4 -7.69 10.00 -5.30
N THR A 5 -6.52 10.37 -4.77
CA THR A 5 -5.48 11.07 -5.52
C THR A 5 -4.29 10.16 -5.77
N GLU A 6 -3.57 10.43 -6.84
CA GLU A 6 -2.35 9.71 -7.20
C GLU A 6 -1.16 10.66 -7.17
N ASN A 7 -0.09 10.22 -6.49
CA ASN A 7 1.20 10.93 -6.42
C ASN A 7 1.13 12.33 -5.78
N GLU A 8 0.18 12.52 -4.88
CA GLU A 8 0.04 13.76 -4.10
C GLU A 8 0.32 13.54 -2.60
N LEU A 9 0.74 12.34 -2.21
CA LEU A 9 1.04 12.00 -0.82
C LEU A 9 2.38 12.64 -0.42
N SER A 10 2.32 13.63 0.47
CA SER A 10 3.52 14.26 1.02
C SER A 10 4.16 13.41 2.13
N ALA A 11 5.45 13.65 2.39
CA ALA A 11 6.13 13.00 3.51
C ALA A 11 5.46 13.31 4.86
N ASP A 12 4.99 14.54 5.05
CA ASP A 12 4.30 14.94 6.28
C ASP A 12 2.97 14.19 6.45
N LEU A 13 2.15 14.12 5.41
CA LEU A 13 0.89 13.39 5.45
C LEU A 13 1.11 11.89 5.65
N PHE A 14 2.08 11.32 4.94
CA PHE A 14 2.47 9.91 5.13
C PHE A 14 2.82 9.63 6.60
N TYR A 15 3.65 10.49 7.19
CA TYR A 15 4.08 10.39 8.59
C TYR A 15 2.87 10.38 9.53
N GLU A 16 1.94 11.31 9.35
CA GLU A 16 0.72 11.40 10.17
C GLU A 16 -0.17 10.16 10.04
N LEU A 17 -0.41 9.70 8.82
CA LEU A 17 -1.24 8.51 8.59
C LEU A 17 -0.56 7.23 9.13
N TYR A 18 0.76 7.15 9.03
CA TYR A 18 1.53 6.05 9.55
C TYR A 18 1.38 5.93 11.08
N ILE A 19 1.50 7.05 11.78
CA ILE A 19 1.29 7.11 13.24
C ILE A 19 -0.16 6.77 13.60
N SER A 20 -1.13 7.23 12.81
CA SER A 20 -2.55 7.06 13.13
C SER A 20 -2.96 5.60 13.28
N VAL A 21 -2.28 4.68 12.60
CA VAL A 21 -2.53 3.24 12.69
C VAL A 21 -1.61 2.52 13.69
N GLY A 22 -0.85 3.27 14.47
CA GLY A 22 0.01 2.72 15.53
C GLY A 22 1.38 2.26 15.07
N TRP A 23 1.79 2.59 13.85
CA TRP A 23 3.10 2.25 13.33
C TRP A 23 4.14 3.30 13.70
N GLU A 24 5.37 2.89 13.95
CA GLU A 24 6.50 3.78 14.21
C GLU A 24 7.14 4.19 12.87
N PRO A 25 7.08 5.50 12.51
CA PRO A 25 7.52 5.93 11.19
C PRO A 25 9.03 6.08 11.08
N PRO A 26 9.59 5.92 9.87
CA PRO A 26 10.96 6.34 9.56
C PRO A 26 11.09 7.87 9.67
N LEU A 27 12.33 8.36 9.52
CA LEU A 27 12.57 9.80 9.43
C LEU A 27 11.87 10.40 8.20
N LYS A 28 11.35 11.62 8.33
CA LYS A 28 10.63 12.28 7.23
C LYS A 28 11.48 12.43 5.96
N GLU A 29 12.78 12.69 6.08
CA GLU A 29 13.68 12.75 4.93
C GLU A 29 13.78 11.39 4.21
N GLN A 30 13.77 10.29 4.96
CA GLN A 30 13.79 8.94 4.42
C GLN A 30 12.47 8.64 3.69
N ILE A 31 11.35 9.05 4.27
CA ILE A 31 10.03 8.94 3.65
C ILE A 31 9.99 9.70 2.32
N ALA A 32 10.52 10.91 2.28
CA ALA A 32 10.55 11.73 1.05
C ALA A 32 11.30 11.02 -0.08
N VAL A 33 12.46 10.41 0.22
CA VAL A 33 13.22 9.63 -0.75
C VAL A 33 12.37 8.43 -1.22
N ALA A 34 11.73 7.73 -0.31
CA ALA A 34 10.90 6.57 -0.65
C ALA A 34 9.73 6.96 -1.57
N LEU A 35 9.04 8.06 -1.27
CA LEU A 35 7.93 8.54 -2.11
C LEU A 35 8.38 8.94 -3.51
N ASN A 36 9.55 9.55 -3.63
CA ASN A 36 10.12 9.92 -4.95
C ASN A 36 10.49 8.69 -5.80
N ASN A 37 10.70 7.53 -5.19
CA ASN A 37 11.06 6.28 -5.87
C ASN A 37 9.90 5.27 -5.88
N THR A 38 8.72 5.69 -5.53
CA THR A 38 7.49 4.89 -5.57
C THR A 38 6.89 4.96 -6.98
N ILE A 39 6.38 3.85 -7.50
CA ILE A 39 5.69 3.84 -8.80
C ILE A 39 4.47 4.73 -8.74
N ALA A 40 3.64 4.55 -7.71
CA ALA A 40 2.48 5.40 -7.46
C ALA A 40 2.17 5.41 -5.96
N ALA A 41 1.78 6.57 -5.46
CA ALA A 41 1.29 6.73 -4.10
C ALA A 41 -0.16 7.20 -4.15
N PHE A 42 -1.00 6.62 -3.29
CA PHE A 42 -2.44 6.88 -3.30
C PHE A 42 -2.87 7.45 -1.96
N THR A 43 -3.74 8.45 -2.01
CA THR A 43 -4.36 9.03 -0.83
C THR A 43 -5.88 9.06 -1.01
N VAL A 44 -6.61 8.67 0.00
CA VAL A 44 -8.08 8.76 0.01
C VAL A 44 -8.50 9.90 0.91
N TYR A 45 -9.41 10.73 0.40
CA TYR A 45 -10.01 11.84 1.14
C TYR A 45 -11.51 11.63 1.29
N ASP A 46 -12.04 12.04 2.43
CA ASP A 46 -13.48 12.05 2.70
C ASP A 46 -14.17 13.28 2.07
N ASP A 47 -15.47 13.42 2.31
CA ASP A 47 -16.28 14.53 1.79
C ASP A 47 -15.84 15.91 2.34
N ASN A 48 -15.20 15.91 3.50
CA ASN A 48 -14.70 17.11 4.16
C ASN A 48 -13.24 17.40 3.79
N ASN A 49 -12.71 16.65 2.81
CA ASN A 49 -11.33 16.75 2.36
C ASN A 49 -10.30 16.36 3.44
N ASN A 50 -10.71 15.49 4.38
CA ASN A 50 -9.78 14.91 5.34
C ASN A 50 -9.13 13.66 4.75
N PRO A 51 -7.80 13.50 4.87
CA PRO A 51 -7.13 12.27 4.44
C PRO A 51 -7.49 11.12 5.38
N VAL A 52 -7.98 10.02 4.83
CA VAL A 52 -8.48 8.87 5.60
C VAL A 52 -7.75 7.56 5.32
N ALA A 53 -6.99 7.48 4.23
CA ALA A 53 -6.25 6.27 3.87
C ALA A 53 -5.10 6.59 2.93
N MET A 54 -4.14 5.69 2.88
CA MET A 54 -3.00 5.76 1.96
C MET A 54 -2.52 4.38 1.55
N ALA A 55 -1.76 4.32 0.46
CA ALA A 55 -0.95 3.17 0.08
C ALA A 55 0.17 3.59 -0.86
N ARG A 56 1.27 2.84 -0.87
CA ARG A 56 2.34 2.96 -1.87
C ARG A 56 2.38 1.72 -2.74
N LEU A 57 2.64 1.92 -4.02
CA LEU A 57 2.88 0.84 -4.98
C LEU A 57 4.33 0.93 -5.47
N ILE A 58 5.13 -0.07 -5.14
CA ILE A 58 6.51 -0.20 -5.61
C ILE A 58 6.64 -1.39 -6.55
N GLY A 59 7.72 -1.47 -7.31
CA GLY A 59 7.97 -2.57 -8.23
C GLY A 59 8.78 -2.14 -9.44
N ASP A 60 8.83 -3.02 -10.43
CA ASP A 60 9.61 -2.81 -11.64
C ASP A 60 8.77 -2.39 -12.86
N GLY A 61 7.44 -2.36 -12.72
CA GLY A 61 6.53 -2.00 -13.81
C GLY A 61 6.42 -3.05 -14.92
N GLY A 62 7.05 -4.20 -14.76
CA GLY A 62 7.08 -5.25 -15.77
C GLY A 62 6.67 -6.61 -15.26
N MET A 63 7.27 -7.07 -14.18
CA MET A 63 7.04 -8.40 -13.63
C MET A 63 6.33 -8.38 -12.28
N SER A 64 6.63 -7.40 -11.44
CA SER A 64 6.25 -7.43 -10.02
C SER A 64 5.88 -6.05 -9.49
N TYR A 65 4.82 -6.04 -8.72
CA TYR A 65 4.40 -4.90 -7.90
C TYR A 65 4.27 -5.35 -6.44
N TYR A 66 4.52 -4.42 -5.54
CA TYR A 66 4.42 -4.65 -4.11
C TYR A 66 3.68 -3.49 -3.45
N ILE A 67 2.64 -3.81 -2.68
CA ILE A 67 1.89 -2.82 -1.91
C ILE A 67 2.56 -2.64 -0.55
N LYS A 68 2.86 -1.39 -0.22
CA LYS A 68 3.41 -1.01 1.09
C LYS A 68 2.53 0.05 1.73
N ASP A 69 2.56 0.06 3.07
CA ASP A 69 1.96 1.13 3.87
C ASP A 69 0.48 1.35 3.55
N PHE A 70 -0.23 0.25 3.34
CA PHE A 70 -1.68 0.26 3.13
C PHE A 70 -2.36 0.49 4.47
N ALA A 71 -2.88 1.69 4.67
CA ALA A 71 -3.40 2.14 5.96
C ALA A 71 -4.72 2.88 5.79
N VAL A 72 -5.70 2.54 6.63
CA VAL A 72 -6.95 3.28 6.79
C VAL A 72 -7.01 3.73 8.24
N ILE A 73 -7.27 5.03 8.48
CA ILE A 73 -7.32 5.53 9.85
C ILE A 73 -8.37 4.76 10.68
N PRO A 74 -8.13 4.56 12.00
CA PRO A 74 -8.98 3.68 12.81
C PRO A 74 -10.46 4.01 12.77
N THR A 75 -10.82 5.29 12.79
CA THR A 75 -12.21 5.75 12.78
C THR A 75 -12.94 5.47 11.48
N GLU A 76 -12.22 5.21 10.40
CA GLU A 76 -12.77 4.99 9.07
C GLU A 76 -12.65 3.53 8.59
N GLN A 77 -12.13 2.66 9.43
CA GLN A 77 -12.04 1.24 9.12
C GLN A 77 -13.42 0.58 9.08
N LYS A 78 -13.52 -0.55 8.34
CA LYS A 78 -14.76 -1.33 8.16
C LYS A 78 -15.89 -0.58 7.44
N LYS A 79 -15.56 0.47 6.70
CA LYS A 79 -16.50 1.27 5.91
C LYS A 79 -16.32 1.09 4.40
N GLY A 80 -15.53 0.11 3.98
CA GLY A 80 -15.28 -0.18 2.56
C GLY A 80 -14.18 0.64 1.89
N ILE A 81 -13.50 1.52 2.63
CA ILE A 81 -12.43 2.36 2.08
C ILE A 81 -11.26 1.52 1.58
N GLY A 82 -10.83 0.52 2.37
CA GLY A 82 -9.76 -0.38 1.97
C GLY A 82 -10.09 -1.14 0.69
N THR A 83 -11.31 -1.63 0.56
CA THR A 83 -11.77 -2.32 -0.65
C THR A 83 -11.73 -1.39 -1.88
N MET A 84 -12.19 -0.17 -1.72
CA MET A 84 -12.17 0.83 -2.79
C MET A 84 -10.73 1.17 -3.20
N LEU A 85 -9.85 1.38 -2.23
CA LEU A 85 -8.44 1.68 -2.48
C LEU A 85 -7.74 0.51 -3.19
N MET A 86 -7.96 -0.73 -2.75
CA MET A 86 -7.38 -1.90 -3.40
C MET A 86 -7.82 -2.04 -4.85
N LYS A 87 -9.11 -1.86 -5.12
CA LYS A 87 -9.63 -1.89 -6.49
C LYS A 87 -9.02 -0.80 -7.36
N HIS A 88 -8.82 0.38 -6.80
CA HIS A 88 -8.17 1.49 -7.52
C HIS A 88 -6.72 1.14 -7.89
N ILE A 89 -5.97 0.53 -6.96
CA ILE A 89 -4.58 0.09 -7.20
C ILE A 89 -4.55 -0.98 -8.30
N GLU A 90 -5.42 -1.98 -8.23
CA GLU A 90 -5.50 -3.01 -9.28
C GLU A 90 -5.82 -2.41 -10.64
N ASN A 91 -6.77 -1.48 -10.71
CA ASN A 91 -7.10 -0.80 -11.95
C ASN A 91 -5.93 0.03 -12.49
N TYR A 92 -5.16 0.66 -11.60
CA TYR A 92 -3.93 1.36 -11.98
C TYR A 92 -2.95 0.40 -12.66
N ILE A 93 -2.74 -0.78 -12.09
CA ILE A 93 -1.86 -1.79 -12.65
C ILE A 93 -2.40 -2.26 -14.01
N ILE A 94 -3.68 -2.61 -14.09
CA ILE A 94 -4.32 -3.10 -15.32
C ILE A 94 -4.16 -2.11 -16.47
N LYS A 95 -4.34 -0.82 -16.21
CA LYS A 95 -4.18 0.24 -17.22
C LYS A 95 -2.76 0.34 -17.77
N ASN A 96 -1.78 -0.12 -17.02
CA ASN A 96 -0.37 -0.10 -17.41
C ASN A 96 0.12 -1.46 -17.97
N LEU A 97 -0.74 -2.48 -17.99
CA LEU A 97 -0.39 -3.76 -18.60
C LEU A 97 -0.46 -3.70 -20.12
N LYS A 98 0.48 -4.37 -20.75
CA LYS A 98 0.46 -4.60 -22.21
C LYS A 98 -0.23 -5.94 -22.51
N PRO A 99 -0.73 -6.12 -23.76
CA PRO A 99 -1.35 -7.39 -24.14
C PRO A 99 -0.44 -8.59 -23.84
N ASN A 100 -1.03 -9.65 -23.30
CA ASN A 100 -0.36 -10.91 -22.92
C ASN A 100 0.59 -10.80 -21.73
N TRP A 101 0.62 -9.66 -21.02
CA TRP A 101 1.38 -9.53 -19.79
C TRP A 101 0.54 -9.94 -18.58
N ALA A 102 1.19 -10.61 -17.65
CA ALA A 102 0.69 -10.82 -16.29
C ALA A 102 1.78 -10.42 -15.32
N VAL A 103 1.38 -9.82 -14.21
CA VAL A 103 2.32 -9.36 -13.18
C VAL A 103 1.91 -9.93 -11.83
N SER A 104 2.87 -10.11 -10.94
CA SER A 104 2.55 -10.42 -9.55
C SER A 104 2.26 -9.13 -8.79
N LEU A 105 1.28 -9.19 -7.91
CA LEU A 105 1.00 -8.15 -6.92
C LEU A 105 1.14 -8.78 -5.55
N GLU A 106 2.07 -8.28 -4.75
CA GLU A 106 2.43 -8.88 -3.47
C GLU A 106 2.30 -7.85 -2.34
N LEU A 107 2.14 -8.34 -1.13
CA LEU A 107 2.15 -7.53 0.10
C LEU A 107 2.45 -8.42 1.30
N ILE A 108 2.81 -7.77 2.40
CA ILE A 108 2.82 -8.42 3.73
C ILE A 108 1.63 -7.85 4.50
N SER A 109 0.71 -8.72 4.92
CA SER A 109 -0.44 -8.32 5.70
C SER A 109 -0.02 -7.90 7.11
N SER A 110 -0.64 -6.85 7.64
CA SER A 110 -0.66 -6.65 9.08
C SER A 110 -1.35 -7.84 9.74
N LYS A 111 -0.83 -8.25 10.90
CA LYS A 111 -1.38 -9.39 11.64
C LYS A 111 -2.88 -9.19 11.91
N GLY A 112 -3.68 -10.17 11.52
CA GLY A 112 -5.13 -10.14 11.69
C GLY A 112 -5.90 -9.54 10.50
N LYS A 113 -5.21 -9.01 9.49
CA LYS A 113 -5.84 -8.43 8.30
C LYS A 113 -5.87 -9.38 7.11
N GLU A 114 -5.32 -10.58 7.25
CA GLU A 114 -5.25 -11.58 6.18
C GLU A 114 -6.62 -11.85 5.54
N PRO A 115 -7.74 -11.98 6.29
CA PRO A 115 -9.05 -12.22 5.68
C PRO A 115 -9.50 -11.12 4.72
N PHE A 116 -9.14 -9.87 4.99
CA PHE A 116 -9.44 -8.76 4.06
C PHE A 116 -8.74 -8.98 2.71
N TYR A 117 -7.46 -9.31 2.74
CA TYR A 117 -6.69 -9.52 1.52
C TYR A 117 -7.11 -10.78 0.78
N GLU A 118 -7.46 -11.84 1.48
CA GLU A 118 -7.98 -13.07 0.87
C GLU A 118 -9.29 -12.79 0.11
N LYS A 119 -10.18 -11.97 0.65
CA LYS A 119 -11.40 -11.53 -0.04
C LYS A 119 -11.11 -10.72 -1.29
N MET A 120 -9.96 -10.06 -1.35
CA MET A 120 -9.52 -9.30 -2.52
C MET A 120 -8.76 -10.18 -3.53
N GLY A 121 -8.69 -11.49 -3.32
CA GLY A 121 -8.07 -12.43 -4.24
C GLY A 121 -6.61 -12.77 -3.97
N PHE A 122 -6.05 -12.28 -2.86
CA PHE A 122 -4.68 -12.62 -2.48
C PHE A 122 -4.63 -14.01 -1.87
N GLU A 123 -3.58 -14.76 -2.20
CA GLU A 123 -3.30 -16.06 -1.62
C GLU A 123 -2.23 -15.92 -0.54
N ALA A 124 -2.49 -16.43 0.65
CA ALA A 124 -1.55 -16.38 1.75
C ALA A 124 -0.35 -17.32 1.52
N ARG A 125 0.83 -16.89 1.94
CA ARG A 125 2.03 -17.71 2.00
C ARG A 125 2.37 -18.02 3.46
N PRO A 126 2.91 -19.23 3.79
CA PRO A 126 3.27 -20.31 2.86
C PRO A 126 2.05 -21.03 2.27
N CYS A 127 2.24 -21.61 1.10
CA CYS A 127 1.24 -22.40 0.42
C CYS A 127 1.90 -23.63 -0.23
N GLU A 128 1.16 -24.35 -1.08
CA GLU A 128 1.67 -25.59 -1.67
C GLU A 128 2.97 -25.40 -2.47
N TRP A 129 3.09 -24.24 -3.15
CA TRP A 129 4.23 -23.96 -4.04
C TRP A 129 5.16 -22.85 -3.57
N ASP A 130 4.83 -22.12 -2.51
CA ASP A 130 5.69 -21.07 -1.98
C ASP A 130 5.90 -21.20 -0.47
N GLY A 131 7.12 -20.89 -0.04
CA GLY A 131 7.45 -20.74 1.37
C GLY A 131 6.94 -19.43 1.96
N ALA A 132 7.20 -19.23 3.25
CA ALA A 132 6.81 -18.00 3.95
C ALA A 132 7.56 -16.79 3.41
N GLY A 133 6.89 -15.63 3.39
CA GLY A 133 7.55 -14.34 3.24
C GLY A 133 8.51 -14.10 4.40
N MET A 134 9.62 -13.41 4.13
CA MET A 134 10.66 -13.16 5.14
C MET A 134 11.15 -11.73 5.02
N PHE A 135 11.63 -11.15 6.15
CA PHE A 135 12.23 -9.82 6.13
C PHE A 135 13.36 -9.71 7.15
N LYS A 136 14.21 -8.72 6.97
CA LYS A 136 15.14 -8.23 8.00
C LYS A 136 15.34 -6.74 7.86
N MET A 137 15.63 -6.07 8.96
CA MET A 137 16.04 -4.67 8.93
C MET A 137 17.54 -4.58 8.67
N VAL A 138 17.93 -3.75 7.72
CA VAL A 138 19.33 -3.43 7.46
C VAL A 138 19.56 -2.00 7.98
N ARG A 139 20.55 -1.85 8.85
CA ARG A 139 20.84 -0.57 9.51
C ARG A 139 22.19 -0.07 9.13
N TYR A 140 22.33 1.26 9.11
CA TYR A 140 23.65 1.89 8.98
C TYR A 140 24.56 1.43 10.14
N THR A 141 25.78 1.10 9.82
CA THR A 141 26.84 0.76 10.78
C THR A 141 28.08 1.58 10.49
N ASN A 142 28.79 2.02 11.54
CA ASN A 142 30.06 2.73 11.41
C ASN A 142 31.20 1.77 11.06
#